data_0b6be72df9a46a32a0948d2cca9c4966
#
_entry.id   0b6be72df9a46a32a0948d2cca9c4966
#
_cell.length_a   1.000
_cell.length_b   1.000
_cell.length_c   1.000
_cell.angle_alpha   90.00
_cell.angle_beta   90.00
_cell.angle_gamma   90.00
#
_symmetry.space_group_name_H-M   'P 1'
#
loop_
_entity.id
_entity.type
_entity.pdbx_description
1 polymer ?
#
loop_
_entity_poly.entity_id
_entity_poly.type
_entity_poly.pdbx_seq_one_letter_code
_entity_poly.pdbx_strand_id
1 'polypeptide(L)'
;MKIVFFCPPVSVINGGIKHIFRMAEALIAQGCEAVVFEQNGQRPVWFASTAPIVGQGIFSADADHLYVLPEDQPRILSDFARLPQRKVIYSQNHFYGALGIAEAADYSAYGVTDILCSSRTIYDHCRLRHPGLRAYVVPCAVDPAQFRPAAEKRNVIAFMPRKRAIEAAYIRDMFRFIYPQYRDWAWMEIAEVGEIEAAHRMGEAKVFLSLSRLEGFGLTPLEAMASGCVVAGFTGIGGREYATQDNGFWVSEDDFPAVLTALVQGVELNLAAGAALEKYHNACHKTLSSFTPEAFRKGVKDAWDIILSNK
;
A
#
# COMPACT_ATOMS: atom_id res chain seq x y z
N MET A 1 23.24 -15.58 -8.11
CA MET A 1 22.73 -14.20 -8.42
C MET A 1 21.97 -13.70 -7.22
N LYS A 2 22.43 -12.59 -6.66
CA LYS A 2 21.82 -11.95 -5.48
C LYS A 2 20.90 -10.81 -5.93
N ILE A 3 19.68 -10.76 -5.37
CA ILE A 3 18.70 -9.71 -5.63
C ILE A 3 18.86 -8.65 -4.53
N VAL A 4 19.15 -7.42 -4.92
CA VAL A 4 19.37 -6.29 -4.02
C VAL A 4 18.26 -5.27 -4.17
N PHE A 5 17.44 -5.12 -3.14
CA PHE A 5 16.36 -4.12 -3.10
C PHE A 5 16.86 -2.82 -2.51
N PHE A 6 16.85 -1.75 -3.28
CA PHE A 6 17.17 -0.41 -2.78
C PHE A 6 15.96 0.17 -2.05
N CYS A 7 16.15 0.48 -0.78
CA CYS A 7 15.11 0.94 0.11
C CYS A 7 15.36 2.41 0.52
N PRO A 8 14.33 3.27 0.48
CA PRO A 8 14.39 4.58 1.10
C PRO A 8 14.65 4.50 2.62
N PRO A 9 14.99 5.62 3.29
CA PRO A 9 15.22 5.63 4.73
C PRO A 9 14.04 5.03 5.52
N VAL A 10 14.32 4.02 6.33
CA VAL A 10 13.30 3.24 7.07
C VAL A 10 12.69 3.97 8.26
N SER A 11 13.18 5.16 8.60
CA SER A 11 12.60 6.05 9.62
C SER A 11 11.23 6.60 9.23
N VAL A 12 10.90 6.59 7.94
CA VAL A 12 9.60 7.07 7.43
C VAL A 12 8.61 5.91 7.42
N ILE A 13 7.46 6.09 8.09
CA ILE A 13 6.36 5.13 8.05
C ILE A 13 5.69 5.19 6.68
N ASN A 14 5.94 4.18 5.85
CA ASN A 14 5.44 4.12 4.48
C ASN A 14 5.20 2.66 4.06
N GLY A 15 3.97 2.36 3.61
CA GLY A 15 3.60 1.02 3.14
C GLY A 15 4.51 0.48 2.04
N GLY A 16 5.05 1.34 1.18
CA GLY A 16 6.00 0.96 0.13
C GLY A 16 7.30 0.37 0.69
N ILE A 17 7.82 0.93 1.78
CA ILE A 17 8.99 0.38 2.48
C ILE A 17 8.67 -1.03 2.99
N LYS A 18 7.53 -1.21 3.67
CA LYS A 18 7.09 -2.53 4.14
C LYS A 18 7.04 -3.55 3.00
N HIS A 19 6.52 -3.15 1.85
CA HIS A 19 6.42 -4.05 0.68
C HIS A 19 7.77 -4.45 0.10
N ILE A 20 8.79 -3.60 0.13
CA ILE A 20 10.17 -3.95 -0.25
C ILE A 20 10.67 -5.11 0.62
N PHE A 21 10.51 -5.01 1.93
CA PHE A 21 10.93 -6.05 2.88
C PHE A 21 10.14 -7.34 2.69
N ARG A 22 8.81 -7.26 2.54
CA ARG A 22 7.96 -8.44 2.28
C ARG A 22 8.31 -9.14 0.98
N MET A 23 8.70 -8.39 -0.06
CA MET A 23 9.17 -8.96 -1.33
C MET A 23 10.49 -9.73 -1.14
N ALA A 24 11.46 -9.15 -0.43
CA ALA A 24 12.71 -9.83 -0.12
C ALA A 24 12.48 -11.11 0.71
N GLU A 25 11.64 -11.06 1.74
CA GLU A 25 11.25 -12.23 2.54
C GLU A 25 10.59 -13.33 1.70
N ALA A 26 9.67 -12.95 0.80
CA ALA A 26 9.00 -13.92 -0.07
C ALA A 26 9.97 -14.61 -1.03
N LEU A 27 10.95 -13.89 -1.57
CA LEU A 27 12.00 -14.47 -2.42
C LEU A 27 12.92 -15.40 -1.66
N ILE A 28 13.34 -15.03 -0.44
CA ILE A 28 14.16 -15.88 0.43
C ILE A 28 13.43 -17.18 0.76
N ALA A 29 12.13 -17.09 1.06
CA ALA A 29 11.32 -18.29 1.31
C ALA A 29 11.19 -19.21 0.08
N GLN A 30 11.44 -18.69 -1.12
CA GLN A 30 11.47 -19.44 -2.39
C GLN A 30 12.88 -19.92 -2.77
N GLY A 31 13.87 -19.73 -1.89
CA GLY A 31 15.24 -20.17 -2.11
C GLY A 31 16.14 -19.19 -2.87
N CYS A 32 15.65 -17.96 -3.14
CA CYS A 32 16.46 -16.92 -3.75
C CYS A 32 17.36 -16.23 -2.71
N GLU A 33 18.53 -15.77 -3.14
CA GLU A 33 19.37 -14.89 -2.34
C GLU A 33 18.89 -13.44 -2.52
N ALA A 34 18.27 -12.86 -1.50
CA ALA A 34 17.77 -11.49 -1.53
C ALA A 34 18.22 -10.70 -0.30
N VAL A 35 18.43 -9.39 -0.48
CA VAL A 35 18.87 -8.48 0.58
C VAL A 35 18.25 -7.09 0.34
N VAL A 36 17.98 -6.38 1.42
CA VAL A 36 17.56 -4.97 1.37
C VAL A 36 18.77 -4.08 1.61
N PHE A 37 19.07 -3.22 0.65
CA PHE A 37 20.05 -2.15 0.82
C PHE A 37 19.32 -0.91 1.39
N GLU A 38 19.69 -0.52 2.60
CA GLU A 38 19.32 0.75 3.23
C GLU A 38 20.60 1.50 3.58
N GLN A 39 20.68 2.78 3.23
CA GLN A 39 21.93 3.55 3.25
C GLN A 39 22.72 3.42 4.55
N ASN A 40 22.06 3.42 5.70
CA ASN A 40 22.67 3.33 7.02
C ASN A 40 22.67 1.91 7.60
N GLY A 41 22.10 0.92 6.89
CA GLY A 41 21.92 -0.44 7.37
C GLY A 41 20.90 -0.57 8.51
N GLN A 42 20.00 0.39 8.64
CA GLN A 42 19.01 0.42 9.70
C GLN A 42 17.81 -0.47 9.41
N ARG A 43 17.28 -1.10 10.47
CA ARG A 43 16.01 -1.84 10.41
C ARG A 43 14.83 -0.93 10.71
N PRO A 44 13.68 -1.13 10.03
CA PRO A 44 12.45 -0.46 10.43
C PRO A 44 12.05 -0.90 11.84
N VAL A 45 11.64 0.05 12.67
CA VAL A 45 11.15 -0.21 14.05
C VAL A 45 9.62 -0.27 14.12
N TRP A 46 8.93 0.15 13.07
CA TRP A 46 7.49 0.28 13.04
C TRP A 46 6.76 -0.93 12.42
N PHE A 47 7.51 -1.90 11.89
CA PHE A 47 7.02 -3.25 11.54
C PHE A 47 8.14 -4.28 11.70
N ALA A 48 7.77 -5.53 11.95
CA ALA A 48 8.73 -6.62 12.07
C ALA A 48 9.13 -7.16 10.68
N SER A 49 10.43 -7.42 10.48
CA SER A 49 10.96 -8.08 9.28
C SER A 49 12.20 -8.91 9.60
N THR A 50 12.33 -10.05 8.90
CA THR A 50 13.49 -10.94 8.95
C THR A 50 14.43 -10.75 7.76
N ALA A 51 14.06 -9.92 6.76
CA ALA A 51 14.90 -9.70 5.58
C ALA A 51 16.31 -9.22 5.97
N PRO A 52 17.37 -9.77 5.37
CA PRO A 52 18.73 -9.28 5.56
C PRO A 52 18.85 -7.83 5.08
N ILE A 53 19.64 -7.05 5.82
CA ILE A 53 19.88 -5.64 5.48
C ILE A 53 21.39 -5.42 5.36
N VAL A 54 21.77 -4.62 4.37
CA VAL A 54 23.13 -4.13 4.20
C VAL A 54 23.13 -2.61 4.08
N GLY A 55 24.12 -1.98 4.69
CA GLY A 55 24.36 -0.54 4.58
C GLY A 55 25.50 -0.23 3.60
N GLN A 56 25.68 1.06 3.28
CA GLN A 56 26.68 1.53 2.32
C GLN A 56 28.11 1.07 2.68
N GLY A 57 28.48 1.01 3.96
CA GLY A 57 29.83 0.60 4.42
C GLY A 57 30.14 -0.90 4.21
N ILE A 58 29.12 -1.72 3.95
CA ILE A 58 29.26 -3.17 3.79
C ILE A 58 28.89 -3.60 2.37
N PHE A 59 28.11 -2.80 1.67
CA PHE A 59 27.65 -3.11 0.32
C PHE A 59 28.82 -3.06 -0.68
N SER A 60 29.01 -4.16 -1.41
CA SER A 60 29.92 -4.23 -2.54
C SER A 60 29.11 -4.60 -3.78
N ALA A 61 29.27 -3.83 -4.85
CA ALA A 61 28.67 -4.16 -6.13
C ALA A 61 29.38 -5.38 -6.74
N ASP A 62 28.61 -6.42 -7.06
CA ASP A 62 29.08 -7.64 -7.69
C ASP A 62 28.45 -7.77 -9.09
N ALA A 63 29.18 -8.41 -10.00
CA ALA A 63 28.68 -8.69 -11.36
C ALA A 63 27.45 -9.59 -11.37
N ASP A 64 27.30 -10.44 -10.36
CA ASP A 64 26.17 -11.38 -10.21
C ASP A 64 25.01 -10.80 -9.38
N HIS A 65 24.89 -9.48 -9.30
CA HIS A 65 23.78 -8.82 -8.66
C HIS A 65 22.68 -8.46 -9.68
N LEU A 66 21.42 -8.49 -9.20
CA LEU A 66 20.26 -7.88 -9.85
C LEU A 66 19.74 -6.79 -8.92
N TYR A 67 19.57 -5.59 -9.44
CA TYR A 67 19.13 -4.45 -8.65
C TYR A 67 17.64 -4.17 -8.83
N VAL A 68 16.92 -4.07 -7.73
CA VAL A 68 15.54 -3.59 -7.68
C VAL A 68 15.56 -2.16 -7.17
N LEU A 69 15.22 -1.23 -8.04
CA LEU A 69 15.34 0.20 -7.80
C LEU A 69 13.95 0.82 -7.58
N PRO A 70 13.82 1.80 -6.66
CA PRO A 70 12.58 2.56 -6.50
C PRO A 70 12.33 3.47 -7.70
N GLU A 71 11.06 3.72 -8.01
CA GLU A 71 10.62 4.51 -9.17
C GLU A 71 10.91 6.00 -9.06
N ASP A 72 11.13 6.52 -7.85
CA ASP A 72 11.16 7.96 -7.52
C ASP A 72 12.55 8.48 -7.12
N GLN A 73 13.61 7.72 -7.38
CA GLN A 73 14.98 8.07 -6.95
C GLN A 73 15.89 8.38 -8.15
N PRO A 74 15.86 9.61 -8.70
CA PRO A 74 16.58 9.94 -9.93
C PRO A 74 18.10 9.79 -9.80
N ARG A 75 18.67 10.05 -8.61
CA ARG A 75 20.12 9.87 -8.37
C ARG A 75 20.52 8.41 -8.46
N ILE A 76 19.77 7.51 -7.80
CA ILE A 76 20.03 6.07 -7.84
C ILE A 76 19.92 5.57 -9.28
N LEU A 77 18.87 5.97 -10.01
CA LEU A 77 18.69 5.58 -11.41
C LEU A 77 19.86 6.05 -12.28
N SER A 78 20.31 7.30 -12.12
CA SER A 78 21.44 7.86 -12.89
C SER A 78 22.76 7.18 -12.54
N ASP A 79 23.03 6.94 -11.26
CA ASP A 79 24.27 6.29 -10.80
C ASP A 79 24.35 4.85 -11.30
N PHE A 80 23.23 4.12 -11.30
CA PHE A 80 23.16 2.74 -11.74
C PHE A 80 23.00 2.56 -13.25
N ALA A 81 22.67 3.61 -14.01
CA ALA A 81 22.46 3.53 -15.45
C ALA A 81 23.67 2.93 -16.22
N ARG A 82 24.88 3.25 -15.77
CA ARG A 82 26.14 2.81 -16.40
C ARG A 82 26.61 1.43 -15.95
N LEU A 83 25.99 0.85 -14.93
CA LEU A 83 26.36 -0.46 -14.40
C LEU A 83 25.82 -1.56 -15.29
N PRO A 84 26.59 -2.64 -15.58
CA PRO A 84 26.17 -3.71 -16.47
C PRO A 84 25.11 -4.63 -15.86
N GLN A 85 24.93 -4.60 -14.53
CA GLN A 85 23.98 -5.46 -13.83
C GLN A 85 22.54 -5.19 -14.28
N ARG A 86 21.72 -6.23 -14.26
CA ARG A 86 20.29 -6.12 -14.56
C ARG A 86 19.58 -5.25 -13.52
N LYS A 87 18.62 -4.48 -14.01
CA LYS A 87 17.84 -3.55 -13.20
C LYS A 87 16.36 -3.78 -13.42
N VAL A 88 15.63 -3.80 -12.32
CA VAL A 88 14.17 -3.90 -12.25
C VAL A 88 13.67 -2.67 -11.48
N ILE A 89 12.65 -1.99 -11.97
CA ILE A 89 11.94 -0.97 -11.19
C ILE A 89 10.87 -1.65 -10.36
N TYR A 90 10.75 -1.29 -9.10
CA TYR A 90 9.57 -1.60 -8.29
C TYR A 90 8.69 -0.36 -8.20
N SER A 91 7.68 -0.30 -9.06
CA SER A 91 6.72 0.81 -9.11
C SER A 91 5.58 0.56 -8.14
N GLN A 92 5.49 1.41 -7.14
CA GLN A 92 4.51 1.35 -6.07
C GLN A 92 3.52 2.53 -6.12
N ASN A 93 3.84 3.55 -6.92
CA ASN A 93 2.96 4.69 -7.14
C ASN A 93 3.26 5.34 -8.49
N HIS A 94 2.36 5.20 -9.44
CA HIS A 94 2.54 5.72 -10.80
C HIS A 94 2.74 7.24 -10.88
N PHE A 95 2.27 8.01 -9.90
CA PHE A 95 2.55 9.45 -9.84
C PHE A 95 4.03 9.75 -9.56
N TYR A 96 4.73 8.88 -8.83
CA TYR A 96 6.12 9.10 -8.43
C TYR A 96 7.11 8.75 -9.54
N GLY A 97 6.71 7.91 -10.49
CA GLY A 97 7.55 7.61 -11.65
C GLY A 97 7.98 8.85 -12.43
N ALA A 98 7.15 9.91 -12.46
CA ALA A 98 7.51 11.18 -13.06
C ALA A 98 8.59 11.98 -12.28
N LEU A 99 8.83 11.64 -11.02
CA LEU A 99 9.86 12.26 -10.19
C LEU A 99 11.22 11.54 -10.33
N GLY A 100 11.20 10.28 -10.77
CA GLY A 100 12.38 9.42 -10.83
C GLY A 100 13.23 9.55 -12.09
N ILE A 101 12.65 10.02 -13.19
CA ILE A 101 13.33 10.13 -14.49
C ILE A 101 13.10 11.50 -15.13
N ALA A 102 13.96 11.86 -16.09
CA ALA A 102 13.80 13.09 -16.85
C ALA A 102 12.47 13.13 -17.59
N GLU A 103 11.97 14.33 -17.86
CA GLU A 103 10.74 14.54 -18.62
C GLU A 103 10.84 13.82 -19.97
N ALA A 104 9.75 13.14 -20.33
CA ALA A 104 9.63 12.30 -21.54
C ALA A 104 10.66 11.14 -21.65
N ALA A 105 11.52 10.90 -20.67
CA ALA A 105 12.43 9.77 -20.67
C ALA A 105 11.69 8.44 -20.40
N ASP A 106 12.34 7.33 -20.77
CA ASP A 106 11.90 5.98 -20.47
C ASP A 106 12.90 5.29 -19.53
N TYR A 107 12.47 4.39 -18.66
CA TYR A 107 13.39 3.67 -17.78
C TYR A 107 14.42 2.84 -18.54
N SER A 108 14.17 2.45 -19.80
CA SER A 108 15.14 1.75 -20.64
C SER A 108 16.43 2.58 -20.87
N ALA A 109 16.33 3.91 -20.87
CA ALA A 109 17.49 4.80 -20.95
C ALA A 109 18.46 4.64 -19.75
N TYR A 110 17.99 4.07 -18.66
CA TYR A 110 18.77 3.76 -17.45
C TYR A 110 19.17 2.29 -17.35
N GLY A 111 18.98 1.51 -18.43
CA GLY A 111 19.32 0.10 -18.48
C GLY A 111 18.34 -0.81 -17.73
N VAL A 112 17.13 -0.33 -17.45
CA VAL A 112 16.05 -1.14 -16.86
C VAL A 112 15.42 -2.02 -17.93
N THR A 113 15.09 -3.25 -17.58
CA THR A 113 14.48 -4.23 -18.48
C THR A 113 13.07 -4.64 -18.05
N ASP A 114 12.77 -4.53 -16.77
CA ASP A 114 11.56 -5.05 -16.15
C ASP A 114 10.98 -4.08 -15.12
N ILE A 115 9.66 -4.08 -14.97
CA ILE A 115 8.96 -3.27 -13.98
C ILE A 115 8.04 -4.20 -13.16
N LEU A 116 8.21 -4.21 -11.85
CA LEU A 116 7.26 -4.80 -10.91
C LEU A 116 6.25 -3.71 -10.50
N CYS A 117 4.97 -4.01 -10.57
CA CYS A 117 3.88 -3.08 -10.28
C CYS A 117 3.07 -3.60 -9.09
N SER A 118 2.86 -2.78 -8.07
CA SER A 118 2.13 -3.19 -6.87
C SER A 118 0.59 -3.22 -7.05
N SER A 119 0.08 -2.85 -8.23
CA SER A 119 -1.33 -2.91 -8.57
C SER A 119 -1.56 -2.98 -10.07
N ARG A 120 -2.77 -3.36 -10.49
CA ARG A 120 -3.19 -3.33 -11.89
C ARG A 120 -3.21 -1.91 -12.44
N THR A 121 -3.66 -0.95 -11.65
CA THR A 121 -3.65 0.48 -11.99
C THR A 121 -2.25 0.96 -12.36
N ILE A 122 -1.25 0.61 -11.54
CA ILE A 122 0.16 0.96 -11.80
C ILE A 122 0.66 0.24 -13.05
N TYR A 123 0.33 -1.05 -13.21
CA TYR A 123 0.70 -1.84 -14.38
C TYR A 123 0.20 -1.19 -15.67
N ASP A 124 -1.08 -0.82 -15.73
CA ASP A 124 -1.67 -0.22 -16.93
C ASP A 124 -1.00 1.12 -17.25
N HIS A 125 -0.67 1.92 -16.24
CA HIS A 125 0.10 3.15 -16.40
C HIS A 125 1.53 2.89 -16.90
N CYS A 126 2.24 1.93 -16.31
CA CYS A 126 3.59 1.57 -16.74
C CYS A 126 3.60 1.03 -18.18
N ARG A 127 2.61 0.24 -18.57
CA ARG A 127 2.47 -0.25 -19.95
C ARG A 127 2.23 0.88 -20.97
N LEU A 128 1.49 1.91 -20.55
CA LEU A 128 1.28 3.11 -21.36
C LEU A 128 2.55 3.95 -21.47
N ARG A 129 3.23 4.15 -20.36
CA ARG A 129 4.39 5.06 -20.25
C ARG A 129 5.68 4.44 -20.77
N HIS A 130 5.86 3.11 -20.61
CA HIS A 130 7.06 2.35 -20.92
C HIS A 130 6.73 1.11 -21.78
N PRO A 131 6.22 1.28 -23.01
CA PRO A 131 5.69 0.17 -23.81
C PRO A 131 6.75 -0.86 -24.20
N GLY A 132 8.03 -0.48 -24.22
CA GLY A 132 9.17 -1.35 -24.53
C GLY A 132 9.63 -2.23 -23.35
N LEU A 133 9.18 -1.97 -22.13
CA LEU A 133 9.58 -2.73 -20.96
C LEU A 133 8.56 -3.81 -20.60
N ARG A 134 9.05 -4.89 -20.03
CA ARG A 134 8.19 -5.93 -19.45
C ARG A 134 7.67 -5.46 -18.10
N ALA A 135 6.38 -5.61 -17.87
CA ALA A 135 5.77 -5.23 -16.61
C ALA A 135 5.00 -6.41 -16.01
N TYR A 136 5.03 -6.54 -14.69
CA TYR A 136 4.41 -7.62 -13.93
C TYR A 136 3.66 -7.07 -12.73
N VAL A 137 2.47 -7.59 -12.45
CA VAL A 137 1.73 -7.25 -11.24
C VAL A 137 2.13 -8.18 -10.11
N VAL A 138 2.57 -7.61 -9.00
CA VAL A 138 2.71 -8.30 -7.72
C VAL A 138 1.69 -7.66 -6.77
N PRO A 139 0.57 -8.33 -6.49
CA PRO A 139 -0.52 -7.73 -5.71
C PRO A 139 -0.05 -7.41 -4.29
N CYS A 140 -0.53 -6.31 -3.73
CA CYS A 140 -0.36 -6.05 -2.31
C CYS A 140 -1.15 -7.07 -1.47
N ALA A 141 -0.78 -7.24 -0.20
CA ALA A 141 -1.48 -8.11 0.71
C ALA A 141 -1.80 -7.43 2.03
N VAL A 142 -2.93 -7.82 2.62
CA VAL A 142 -3.29 -7.53 4.00
C VAL A 142 -3.16 -8.82 4.80
N ASP A 143 -2.47 -8.75 5.92
CA ASP A 143 -2.31 -9.90 6.82
C ASP A 143 -3.50 -9.97 7.79
N PRO A 144 -4.40 -10.98 7.69
CA PRO A 144 -5.55 -11.12 8.57
C PRO A 144 -5.17 -11.52 10.01
N ALA A 145 -3.95 -12.00 10.24
CA ALA A 145 -3.45 -12.22 11.58
C ALA A 145 -3.14 -10.90 12.29
N GLN A 146 -2.73 -9.89 11.52
CA GLN A 146 -2.40 -8.55 12.00
C GLN A 146 -3.63 -7.64 12.03
N PHE A 147 -4.35 -7.54 10.91
CA PHE A 147 -5.55 -6.70 10.77
C PHE A 147 -6.80 -7.55 10.97
N ARG A 148 -7.40 -7.46 12.14
CA ARG A 148 -8.59 -8.23 12.55
C ARG A 148 -9.48 -7.42 13.47
N PRO A 149 -10.79 -7.70 13.53
CA PRO A 149 -11.68 -7.06 14.49
C PRO A 149 -11.24 -7.34 15.93
N ALA A 150 -11.34 -6.34 16.78
CA ALA A 150 -11.31 -6.54 18.23
C ALA A 150 -12.54 -7.34 18.68
N ALA A 151 -12.46 -8.01 19.84
CA ALA A 151 -13.58 -8.77 20.41
C ALA A 151 -14.82 -7.89 20.59
N GLU A 152 -14.61 -6.65 20.97
CA GLU A 152 -15.67 -5.63 21.10
C GLU A 152 -15.25 -4.38 20.31
N LYS A 153 -16.10 -3.98 19.37
CA LYS A 153 -15.91 -2.73 18.60
C LYS A 153 -16.64 -1.58 19.28
N ARG A 154 -16.03 -0.42 19.22
CA ARG A 154 -16.52 0.81 19.84
C ARG A 154 -17.18 1.72 18.79
N ASN A 155 -18.06 2.61 19.23
CA ASN A 155 -18.62 3.67 18.39
C ASN A 155 -17.53 4.72 18.09
N VAL A 156 -16.63 4.35 17.19
CA VAL A 156 -15.46 5.14 16.79
C VAL A 156 -15.41 5.22 15.27
N ILE A 157 -15.18 6.43 14.76
CA ILE A 157 -14.79 6.72 13.39
C ILE A 157 -13.27 6.90 13.40
N ALA A 158 -12.54 5.90 12.92
CA ALA A 158 -11.09 5.99 12.77
C ALA A 158 -10.70 6.56 11.40
N PHE A 159 -9.55 7.20 11.32
CA PHE A 159 -9.03 7.77 10.07
C PHE A 159 -7.52 7.97 10.11
N MET A 160 -6.89 7.97 8.94
CA MET A 160 -5.47 8.31 8.75
C MET A 160 -5.35 9.57 7.89
N PRO A 161 -4.99 10.73 8.47
CA PRO A 161 -5.07 12.02 7.75
C PRO A 161 -3.98 12.21 6.71
N ARG A 162 -2.77 11.70 6.92
CA ARG A 162 -1.56 11.83 6.06
C ARG A 162 -1.61 12.98 5.05
N LYS A 163 -2.15 12.72 3.85
CA LYS A 163 -2.19 13.67 2.73
C LYS A 163 -3.37 14.63 2.77
N ARG A 164 -4.32 14.45 3.71
CA ARG A 164 -5.60 15.19 3.81
C ARG A 164 -5.89 15.67 5.24
N ALA A 165 -4.87 16.18 5.95
CA ALA A 165 -5.04 16.59 7.35
C ALA A 165 -6.09 17.72 7.52
N ILE A 166 -6.08 18.70 6.63
CA ILE A 166 -7.04 19.82 6.64
C ILE A 166 -8.45 19.32 6.33
N GLU A 167 -8.57 18.47 5.29
CA GLU A 167 -9.84 17.89 4.89
C GLU A 167 -10.42 16.98 5.97
N ALA A 168 -9.58 16.21 6.68
CA ALA A 168 -10.00 15.37 7.80
C ALA A 168 -10.58 16.21 8.94
N ALA A 169 -9.92 17.33 9.29
CA ALA A 169 -10.41 18.25 10.29
C ALA A 169 -11.76 18.88 9.90
N TYR A 170 -11.88 19.31 8.64
CA TYR A 170 -13.12 19.86 8.09
C TYR A 170 -14.27 18.84 8.11
N ILE A 171 -14.04 17.61 7.62
CA ILE A 171 -15.05 16.54 7.61
C ILE A 171 -15.54 16.25 9.01
N ARG A 172 -14.63 16.14 9.99
CA ARG A 172 -14.96 15.88 11.40
C ARG A 172 -15.81 17.01 12.01
N ASP A 173 -15.41 18.25 11.76
CA ASP A 173 -16.15 19.43 12.27
C ASP A 173 -17.56 19.51 11.69
N MET A 174 -17.67 19.41 10.36
CA MET A 174 -18.95 19.44 9.67
C MET A 174 -19.85 18.26 10.06
N PHE A 175 -19.31 17.06 10.21
CA PHE A 175 -20.09 15.90 10.66
C PHE A 175 -20.69 16.14 12.04
N ARG A 176 -19.90 16.63 13.00
CA ARG A 176 -20.37 16.94 14.36
C ARG A 176 -21.41 18.03 14.39
N PHE A 177 -21.27 19.04 13.52
CA PHE A 177 -22.19 20.17 13.44
C PHE A 177 -23.52 19.77 12.82
N ILE A 178 -23.50 19.03 11.71
CA ILE A 178 -24.71 18.67 10.94
C ILE A 178 -25.47 17.50 11.59
N TYR A 179 -24.74 16.56 12.20
CA TYR A 179 -25.30 15.33 12.76
C TYR A 179 -25.08 15.20 14.29
N PRO A 180 -25.61 16.12 15.09
CA PRO A 180 -25.42 16.12 16.56
C PRO A 180 -25.97 14.87 17.25
N GLN A 181 -26.86 14.11 16.61
CA GLN A 181 -27.37 12.82 17.10
C GLN A 181 -26.29 11.74 17.20
N TYR A 182 -25.16 11.89 16.48
CA TYR A 182 -24.03 10.96 16.56
C TYR A 182 -22.84 11.52 17.38
N ARG A 183 -23.09 12.50 18.26
CA ARG A 183 -22.04 13.09 19.12
C ARG A 183 -21.29 12.10 19.99
N ASP A 184 -21.90 10.95 20.31
CA ASP A 184 -21.31 9.89 21.13
C ASP A 184 -20.36 8.98 20.31
N TRP A 185 -20.24 9.20 18.99
CA TRP A 185 -19.22 8.56 18.17
C TRP A 185 -17.91 9.32 18.31
N ALA A 186 -16.92 8.64 18.90
CA ALA A 186 -15.57 9.21 19.03
C ALA A 186 -14.87 9.24 17.66
N TRP A 187 -13.96 10.20 17.50
CA TRP A 187 -13.08 10.28 16.34
C TRP A 187 -11.68 9.90 16.75
N MET A 188 -11.05 8.96 16.06
CA MET A 188 -9.74 8.43 16.38
C MET A 188 -8.78 8.61 15.19
N GLU A 189 -7.84 9.51 15.38
CA GLU A 189 -6.75 9.70 14.43
C GLU A 189 -5.69 8.61 14.63
N ILE A 190 -5.29 7.97 13.53
CA ILE A 190 -4.21 6.99 13.48
C ILE A 190 -3.08 7.62 12.69
N ALA A 191 -2.10 8.17 13.40
CA ALA A 191 -0.93 8.83 12.82
C ALA A 191 0.32 8.51 13.64
N GLU A 192 1.46 8.46 12.98
CA GLU A 192 2.80 8.28 13.57
C GLU A 192 2.94 7.06 14.51
N VAL A 193 2.17 6.01 14.24
CA VAL A 193 2.20 4.76 15.01
C VAL A 193 2.69 3.60 14.15
N GLY A 194 3.27 2.60 14.79
CA GLY A 194 3.67 1.36 14.12
C GLY A 194 2.48 0.52 13.66
N GLU A 195 2.75 -0.47 12.83
CA GLU A 195 1.74 -1.32 12.21
C GLU A 195 0.83 -2.02 13.24
N ILE A 196 1.41 -2.53 14.34
CA ILE A 196 0.69 -3.24 15.39
C ILE A 196 -0.35 -2.32 16.04
N GLU A 197 0.06 -1.12 16.39
CA GLU A 197 -0.83 -0.13 17.01
C GLU A 197 -1.89 0.37 16.04
N ALA A 198 -1.52 0.59 14.76
CA ALA A 198 -2.49 0.96 13.74
C ALA A 198 -3.57 -0.12 13.55
N ALA A 199 -3.16 -1.39 13.48
CA ALA A 199 -4.07 -2.52 13.38
C ALA A 199 -4.99 -2.66 14.60
N HIS A 200 -4.43 -2.47 15.81
CA HIS A 200 -5.20 -2.48 17.05
C HIS A 200 -6.29 -1.39 17.05
N ARG A 201 -5.92 -0.15 16.74
CA ARG A 201 -6.86 0.98 16.66
C ARG A 201 -7.94 0.77 15.59
N MET A 202 -7.58 0.26 14.41
CA MET A 202 -8.56 -0.10 13.39
C MET A 202 -9.49 -1.21 13.87
N GLY A 203 -8.96 -2.22 14.56
CA GLY A 203 -9.74 -3.32 15.12
C GLY A 203 -10.84 -2.86 16.07
N GLU A 204 -10.59 -1.82 16.87
CA GLU A 204 -11.56 -1.24 17.81
C GLU A 204 -12.63 -0.38 17.13
N ALA A 205 -12.37 0.20 15.98
CA ALA A 205 -13.28 1.15 15.33
C ALA A 205 -14.37 0.45 14.53
N LYS A 206 -15.60 0.96 14.58
CA LYS A 206 -16.73 0.48 13.76
C LYS A 206 -16.73 1.06 12.35
N VAL A 207 -16.29 2.32 12.20
CA VAL A 207 -16.25 3.02 10.91
C VAL A 207 -14.83 3.50 10.64
N PHE A 208 -14.42 3.41 9.39
CA PHE A 208 -13.16 3.98 8.92
C PHE A 208 -13.42 5.00 7.83
N LEU A 209 -13.01 6.26 8.07
CA LEU A 209 -13.01 7.30 7.05
C LEU A 209 -11.79 7.13 6.15
N SER A 210 -12.02 6.72 4.91
CA SER A 210 -10.99 6.65 3.88
C SER A 210 -10.68 8.03 3.32
N LEU A 211 -9.45 8.47 3.49
CA LEU A 211 -8.89 9.72 2.98
C LEU A 211 -7.86 9.47 1.87
N SER A 212 -8.02 8.38 1.11
CA SER A 212 -7.10 8.01 0.04
C SER A 212 -6.96 9.12 -1.00
N ARG A 213 -5.70 9.46 -1.36
CA ARG A 213 -5.38 10.47 -2.36
C ARG A 213 -4.02 10.17 -2.98
N LEU A 214 -3.92 10.23 -4.31
CA LEU A 214 -2.68 9.98 -5.05
C LEU A 214 -1.99 8.67 -4.62
N GLU A 215 -2.81 7.62 -4.41
CA GLU A 215 -2.33 6.29 -4.04
C GLU A 215 -2.18 5.42 -5.30
N GLY A 216 -1.09 4.65 -5.35
CA GLY A 216 -0.89 3.66 -6.39
C GLY A 216 -1.79 2.44 -6.23
N PHE A 217 -2.09 2.06 -4.99
CA PHE A 217 -2.99 0.98 -4.62
C PHE A 217 -3.95 1.39 -3.50
N GLY A 218 -3.43 1.87 -2.36
CA GLY A 218 -4.24 2.26 -1.21
C GLY A 218 -4.58 1.07 -0.30
N LEU A 219 -3.61 0.60 0.48
CA LEU A 219 -3.78 -0.53 1.40
C LEU A 219 -4.71 -0.24 2.56
N THR A 220 -4.72 0.99 3.06
CA THR A 220 -5.40 1.35 4.30
C THR A 220 -6.89 1.01 4.33
N PRO A 221 -7.69 1.23 3.26
CA PRO A 221 -9.08 0.77 3.27
C PRO A 221 -9.24 -0.74 3.35
N LEU A 222 -8.35 -1.52 2.72
CA LEU A 222 -8.36 -2.99 2.84
C LEU A 222 -7.97 -3.45 4.25
N GLU A 223 -7.00 -2.80 4.88
CA GLU A 223 -6.62 -3.01 6.28
C GLU A 223 -7.81 -2.72 7.22
N ALA A 224 -8.57 -1.66 6.95
CA ALA A 224 -9.78 -1.32 7.69
C ALA A 224 -10.91 -2.35 7.47
N MET A 225 -11.12 -2.84 6.24
CA MET A 225 -12.06 -3.93 5.94
C MET A 225 -11.68 -5.21 6.71
N ALA A 226 -10.40 -5.59 6.68
CA ALA A 226 -9.89 -6.76 7.40
C ALA A 226 -10.07 -6.61 8.92
N SER A 227 -9.93 -5.39 9.42
CA SER A 227 -10.21 -5.03 10.82
C SER A 227 -11.71 -4.95 11.15
N GLY A 228 -12.60 -5.28 10.21
CA GLY A 228 -14.06 -5.27 10.40
C GLY A 228 -14.67 -3.86 10.52
N CYS A 229 -14.04 -2.84 9.94
CA CYS A 229 -14.63 -1.51 9.85
C CYS A 229 -15.59 -1.42 8.65
N VAL A 230 -16.65 -0.64 8.81
CA VAL A 230 -17.39 -0.13 7.65
C VAL A 230 -16.60 1.05 7.08
N VAL A 231 -16.21 0.95 5.80
CA VAL A 231 -15.38 1.96 5.14
C VAL A 231 -16.26 2.97 4.42
N ALA A 232 -16.00 4.26 4.64
CA ALA A 232 -16.68 5.37 3.97
C ALA A 232 -15.66 6.44 3.55
N GLY A 233 -15.83 7.04 2.38
CA GLY A 233 -14.99 8.13 1.90
C GLY A 233 -14.36 7.89 0.53
N PHE A 234 -13.17 8.45 0.30
CA PHE A 234 -12.54 8.47 -1.01
C PHE A 234 -11.81 7.15 -1.33
N THR A 235 -11.93 6.70 -2.59
CA THR A 235 -11.17 5.54 -3.07
C THR A 235 -9.71 5.87 -3.33
N GLY A 236 -9.39 7.12 -3.65
CA GLY A 236 -8.18 7.42 -4.42
C GLY A 236 -8.23 6.77 -5.80
N ILE A 237 -7.14 6.81 -6.56
CA ILE A 237 -7.08 6.17 -7.87
C ILE A 237 -6.86 4.66 -7.74
N GLY A 238 -5.89 4.25 -6.94
CA GLY A 238 -5.56 2.83 -6.76
C GLY A 238 -6.67 2.02 -6.08
N GLY A 239 -7.41 2.62 -5.16
CA GLY A 239 -8.54 1.98 -4.47
C GLY A 239 -9.71 1.59 -5.38
N ARG A 240 -9.82 2.22 -6.57
CA ARG A 240 -10.83 1.85 -7.58
C ARG A 240 -10.68 0.39 -8.06
N GLU A 241 -9.53 -0.21 -7.85
CA GLU A 241 -9.26 -1.61 -8.21
C GLU A 241 -10.10 -2.60 -7.39
N TYR A 242 -10.44 -2.25 -6.15
CA TYR A 242 -11.18 -3.13 -5.24
C TYR A 242 -12.48 -2.53 -4.70
N ALA A 243 -12.67 -1.23 -4.82
CA ALA A 243 -13.86 -0.54 -4.30
C ALA A 243 -15.10 -0.91 -5.12
N THR A 244 -16.15 -1.35 -4.43
CA THR A 244 -17.46 -1.69 -4.99
C THR A 244 -18.57 -1.09 -4.12
N GLN A 245 -19.79 -1.02 -4.63
CA GLN A 245 -20.96 -0.56 -3.86
C GLN A 245 -21.31 -1.48 -2.67
N ASP A 246 -20.82 -2.73 -2.68
CA ASP A 246 -21.11 -3.69 -1.62
C ASP A 246 -20.08 -3.66 -0.48
N ASN A 247 -18.86 -3.12 -0.70
CA ASN A 247 -17.76 -3.18 0.26
C ASN A 247 -17.33 -1.82 0.83
N GLY A 248 -18.09 -0.75 0.58
CA GLY A 248 -17.82 0.57 1.12
C GLY A 248 -18.80 1.63 0.64
N PHE A 249 -18.93 2.70 1.40
CA PHE A 249 -19.65 3.91 1.01
C PHE A 249 -18.68 4.88 0.34
N TRP A 250 -18.36 4.58 -0.93
CA TRP A 250 -17.36 5.29 -1.69
C TRP A 250 -17.91 6.54 -2.35
N VAL A 251 -17.10 7.59 -2.33
CA VAL A 251 -17.46 8.88 -2.92
C VAL A 251 -16.40 9.36 -3.91
N SER A 252 -16.83 10.25 -4.79
CA SER A 252 -15.94 10.91 -5.75
C SER A 252 -14.93 11.82 -5.05
N GLU A 253 -13.77 12.03 -5.68
CA GLU A 253 -12.76 12.96 -5.17
C GLU A 253 -13.36 14.34 -4.91
N ASP A 254 -13.00 14.89 -3.75
CA ASP A 254 -13.37 16.24 -3.29
C ASP A 254 -14.88 16.51 -3.13
N ASP A 255 -15.74 15.49 -3.18
CA ASP A 255 -17.16 15.61 -2.84
C ASP A 255 -17.36 15.47 -1.33
N PHE A 256 -17.07 16.53 -0.59
CA PHE A 256 -17.18 16.56 0.87
C PHE A 256 -18.61 16.38 1.40
N PRO A 257 -19.67 16.95 0.81
CA PRO A 257 -21.04 16.64 1.22
C PRO A 257 -21.38 15.16 1.11
N ALA A 258 -20.95 14.48 0.04
CA ALA A 258 -21.17 13.05 -0.12
C ALA A 258 -20.39 12.23 0.92
N VAL A 259 -19.17 12.67 1.34
CA VAL A 259 -18.42 12.00 2.43
C VAL A 259 -19.21 12.02 3.74
N LEU A 260 -19.85 13.13 4.08
CA LEU A 260 -20.67 13.25 5.30
C LEU A 260 -21.85 12.28 5.26
N THR A 261 -22.54 12.18 4.10
CA THR A 261 -23.62 11.22 3.90
C THR A 261 -23.10 9.76 3.99
N ALA A 262 -21.97 9.47 3.38
CA ALA A 262 -21.35 8.13 3.42
C ALA A 262 -20.97 7.73 4.86
N LEU A 263 -20.47 8.66 5.65
CA LEU A 263 -20.18 8.42 7.08
C LEU A 263 -21.46 8.11 7.87
N VAL A 264 -22.55 8.85 7.63
CA VAL A 264 -23.85 8.56 8.26
C VAL A 264 -24.31 7.15 7.89
N GLN A 265 -24.26 6.78 6.60
CA GLN A 265 -24.61 5.43 6.16
C GLN A 265 -23.76 4.35 6.86
N GLY A 266 -22.47 4.59 7.03
CA GLY A 266 -21.59 3.68 7.77
C GLY A 266 -21.93 3.57 9.25
N VAL A 267 -22.28 4.68 9.90
CA VAL A 267 -22.76 4.71 11.30
C VAL A 267 -24.08 3.96 11.42
N GLU A 268 -25.05 4.26 10.58
CA GLU A 268 -26.40 3.65 10.62
C GLU A 268 -26.35 2.15 10.32
N LEU A 269 -25.50 1.69 9.40
CA LEU A 269 -25.30 0.27 9.14
C LEU A 269 -24.81 -0.46 10.39
N ASN A 270 -23.90 0.14 11.16
CA ASN A 270 -23.43 -0.43 12.42
C ASN A 270 -24.50 -0.39 13.52
N LEU A 271 -25.34 0.64 13.57
CA LEU A 271 -26.43 0.73 14.54
C LEU A 271 -27.57 -0.26 14.24
N ALA A 272 -27.88 -0.47 12.97
CA ALA A 272 -28.87 -1.43 12.53
C ALA A 272 -28.42 -2.87 12.78
N ALA A 273 -27.11 -3.14 12.70
CA ALA A 273 -26.52 -4.47 12.84
C ALA A 273 -27.22 -5.56 11.97
N GLY A 274 -27.16 -6.83 12.38
CA GLY A 274 -27.89 -7.93 11.74
C GLY A 274 -27.49 -8.19 10.27
N ALA A 275 -28.44 -8.72 9.48
CA ALA A 275 -28.18 -9.26 8.14
C ALA A 275 -27.54 -8.25 7.16
N ALA A 276 -27.84 -6.94 7.29
CA ALA A 276 -27.26 -5.93 6.41
C ALA A 276 -25.77 -5.75 6.67
N LEU A 277 -25.36 -5.68 7.93
CA LEU A 277 -23.97 -5.58 8.33
C LEU A 277 -23.20 -6.86 7.99
N GLU A 278 -23.81 -8.03 8.18
CA GLU A 278 -23.23 -9.32 7.78
C GLU A 278 -22.99 -9.38 6.26
N LYS A 279 -23.99 -8.95 5.46
CA LYS A 279 -23.83 -8.88 3.99
C LYS A 279 -22.66 -7.99 3.60
N TYR A 280 -22.51 -6.83 4.25
CA TYR A 280 -21.39 -5.93 4.05
C TYR A 280 -20.05 -6.61 4.35
N HIS A 281 -19.91 -7.23 5.52
CA HIS A 281 -18.68 -7.94 5.89
C HIS A 281 -18.35 -9.09 4.94
N ASN A 282 -19.36 -9.84 4.46
CA ASN A 282 -19.16 -10.89 3.48
C ASN A 282 -18.62 -10.34 2.14
N ALA A 283 -19.08 -9.17 1.70
CA ALA A 283 -18.53 -8.50 0.52
C ALA A 283 -17.08 -8.04 0.74
N CYS A 284 -16.76 -7.52 1.93
CA CYS A 284 -15.38 -7.21 2.31
C CYS A 284 -14.49 -8.46 2.30
N HIS A 285 -14.93 -9.57 2.89
CA HIS A 285 -14.19 -10.83 2.88
C HIS A 285 -13.94 -11.35 1.46
N LYS A 286 -14.95 -11.27 0.58
CA LYS A 286 -14.79 -11.61 -0.83
C LYS A 286 -13.74 -10.76 -1.51
N THR A 287 -13.70 -9.46 -1.24
CA THR A 287 -12.66 -8.56 -1.76
C THR A 287 -11.29 -8.94 -1.23
N LEU A 288 -11.15 -9.13 0.08
CA LEU A 288 -9.89 -9.46 0.74
C LEU A 288 -9.29 -10.80 0.29
N SER A 289 -10.13 -11.74 -0.21
CA SER A 289 -9.63 -13.04 -0.72
C SER A 289 -8.64 -12.92 -1.88
N SER A 290 -8.64 -11.81 -2.60
CA SER A 290 -7.68 -11.51 -3.67
C SER A 290 -6.39 -10.85 -3.17
N PHE A 291 -6.34 -10.38 -1.92
CA PHE A 291 -5.25 -9.61 -1.35
C PHE A 291 -4.65 -10.28 -0.10
N THR A 292 -4.46 -11.58 -0.18
CA THR A 292 -3.91 -12.39 0.92
C THR A 292 -2.38 -12.49 0.84
N PRO A 293 -1.70 -12.83 1.95
CA PRO A 293 -0.28 -13.14 1.91
C PRO A 293 0.09 -14.27 0.93
N GLU A 294 -0.81 -15.22 0.70
CA GLU A 294 -0.65 -16.31 -0.28
C GLU A 294 -0.69 -15.78 -1.72
N ALA A 295 -1.66 -14.92 -2.03
CA ALA A 295 -1.77 -14.28 -3.34
C ALA A 295 -0.53 -13.43 -3.64
N PHE A 296 -0.04 -12.68 -2.65
CA PHE A 296 1.21 -11.93 -2.75
C PHE A 296 2.40 -12.85 -3.05
N ARG A 297 2.61 -13.92 -2.23
CA ARG A 297 3.73 -14.86 -2.43
C ARG A 297 3.67 -15.53 -3.81
N LYS A 298 2.46 -15.89 -4.27
CA LYS A 298 2.25 -16.42 -5.61
C LYS A 298 2.62 -15.38 -6.67
N GLY A 299 2.14 -14.15 -6.56
CA GLY A 299 2.47 -13.07 -7.51
C GLY A 299 3.96 -12.77 -7.56
N VAL A 300 4.66 -12.79 -6.40
CA VAL A 300 6.13 -12.70 -6.34
C VAL A 300 6.75 -13.83 -7.13
N LYS A 301 6.34 -15.09 -6.88
CA LYS A 301 6.89 -16.25 -7.58
C LYS A 301 6.70 -16.14 -9.09
N ASP A 302 5.46 -15.90 -9.53
CA ASP A 302 5.11 -15.87 -10.95
C ASP A 302 5.90 -14.78 -11.71
N ALA A 303 6.05 -13.58 -11.11
CA ALA A 303 6.81 -12.50 -11.73
C ALA A 303 8.32 -12.79 -11.75
N TRP A 304 8.88 -13.29 -10.65
CA TRP A 304 10.31 -13.51 -10.53
C TRP A 304 10.80 -14.73 -11.28
N ASP A 305 10.00 -15.79 -11.42
CA ASP A 305 10.32 -16.93 -12.29
C ASP A 305 10.57 -16.45 -13.75
N ILE A 306 9.75 -15.50 -14.23
CA ILE A 306 9.91 -14.93 -15.57
C ILE A 306 11.12 -13.98 -15.61
N ILE A 307 11.28 -13.10 -14.64
CA ILE A 307 12.41 -12.17 -14.59
C ILE A 307 13.73 -12.93 -14.54
N LEU A 308 13.84 -13.98 -13.74
CA LEU A 308 15.07 -14.74 -13.56
C LEU A 308 15.38 -15.67 -14.75
N SER A 309 14.38 -16.16 -15.48
CA SER A 309 14.56 -16.99 -16.66
C SER A 309 15.03 -16.21 -17.90
N ASN A 310 14.75 -14.92 -17.96
CA ASN A 310 15.21 -14.06 -19.06
C ASN A 310 16.66 -13.62 -18.76
N LYS A 311 17.63 -14.20 -19.44
CA LYS A 311 19.07 -13.85 -19.36
C LYS A 311 19.40 -12.63 -20.21
#